data_4f9090708abb3db64e092f24710c3997
#
_entry.id   4f9090708abb3db64e092f24710c3997
#
_cell.length_a   1.000
_cell.length_b   1.000
_cell.length_c   1.000
_cell.angle_alpha   90.00
_cell.angle_beta   90.00
_cell.angle_gamma   90.00
#
_symmetry.space_group_name_H-M   'P 1'
#
loop_
_entity.id
_entity.type
_entity.pdbx_description
1 polymer ?
#
loop_
_entity_poly.entity_id
_entity_poly.type
_entity_poly.pdbx_seq_one_letter_code
_entity_poly.pdbx_strand_id
1 'polypeptide(L)'
;MIQPILPSSPSVEQMNQAFDALSEHSADQRKLNAKQRIKRLEALYAEIWRRRDDLKVAMWDDFRKPAEEVDLTEIFVIKSEIKAVKKRLMRWMKPRRVAGGLAL
;
A
#
# COMPACT_ATOMS: atom_id res chain seq x y z
N MET A 1 -14.47 12.26 -24.45
CA MET A 1 -13.85 12.52 -23.12
C MET A 1 -14.57 11.65 -22.12
N ILE A 2 -13.93 10.58 -21.68
CA ILE A 2 -14.47 9.72 -20.63
C ILE A 2 -14.23 10.47 -19.32
N GLN A 3 -15.31 11.00 -18.73
CA GLN A 3 -15.20 11.48 -17.35
C GLN A 3 -14.90 10.28 -16.46
N PRO A 4 -13.86 10.33 -15.61
CA PRO A 4 -13.72 9.32 -14.59
C PRO A 4 -15.00 9.37 -13.74
N ILE A 5 -15.73 8.27 -13.70
CA ILE A 5 -16.80 8.08 -12.75
C ILE A 5 -16.08 8.00 -11.40
N LEU A 6 -15.94 9.15 -10.73
CA LEU A 6 -15.55 9.15 -9.33
C LEU A 6 -16.64 8.35 -8.61
N PRO A 7 -16.29 7.26 -7.95
CA PRO A 7 -17.27 6.55 -7.15
C PRO A 7 -17.90 7.57 -6.19
N SER A 8 -19.21 7.55 -6.09
CA SER A 8 -19.93 8.36 -5.10
C SER A 8 -19.25 8.18 -3.75
N SER A 9 -19.05 9.28 -3.02
CA SER A 9 -18.47 9.20 -1.68
C SER A 9 -19.19 8.14 -0.86
N PRO A 10 -18.48 7.23 -0.19
CA PRO A 10 -19.11 6.19 0.61
C PRO A 10 -19.94 6.79 1.73
N SER A 11 -21.08 6.18 2.02
CA SER A 11 -21.87 6.55 3.19
C SER A 11 -21.14 6.21 4.50
N VAL A 12 -21.53 6.84 5.60
CA VAL A 12 -20.98 6.53 6.94
C VAL A 12 -21.14 5.04 7.27
N GLU A 13 -22.27 4.46 6.90
CA GLU A 13 -22.54 3.03 7.09
C GLU A 13 -21.57 2.15 6.29
N GLN A 14 -21.32 2.48 5.04
CA GLN A 14 -20.35 1.77 4.21
C GLN A 14 -18.91 1.88 4.77
N MET A 15 -18.54 3.05 5.30
CA MET A 15 -17.24 3.23 5.96
C MET A 15 -17.12 2.38 7.23
N ASN A 16 -18.16 2.33 8.04
CA ASN A 16 -18.19 1.49 9.25
C ASN A 16 -18.11 0.01 8.92
N GLN A 17 -18.86 -0.45 7.91
CA GLN A 17 -18.78 -1.84 7.43
C GLN A 17 -17.38 -2.20 6.93
N ALA A 18 -16.74 -1.31 6.19
CA ALA A 18 -15.36 -1.52 5.72
C ALA A 18 -14.36 -1.58 6.89
N PHE A 19 -14.53 -0.71 7.88
CA PHE A 19 -13.69 -0.72 9.09
C PHE A 19 -13.84 -2.02 9.88
N ASP A 20 -15.06 -2.47 10.09
CA ASP A 20 -15.36 -3.71 10.83
C ASP A 20 -14.77 -4.93 10.10
N ALA A 21 -14.93 -5.01 8.78
CA ALA A 21 -14.34 -6.07 7.96
C ALA A 21 -12.80 -6.07 8.05
N LEU A 22 -12.16 -4.91 7.99
CA LEU A 22 -10.71 -4.78 8.15
C LEU A 22 -10.26 -5.19 9.56
N SER A 23 -11.02 -4.84 10.59
CA SER A 23 -10.73 -5.20 11.97
C SER A 23 -10.78 -6.71 12.19
N GLU A 24 -11.80 -7.37 11.67
CA GLU A 24 -11.93 -8.83 11.73
C GLU A 24 -10.77 -9.55 11.05
N HIS A 25 -10.31 -9.05 9.90
CA HIS A 25 -9.21 -9.65 9.14
C HIS A 25 -7.82 -9.30 9.68
N SER A 26 -7.71 -8.32 10.56
CA SER A 26 -6.40 -7.85 11.06
C SER A 26 -5.61 -8.94 11.79
N ALA A 27 -6.29 -9.81 12.53
CA ALA A 27 -5.67 -10.93 13.24
C ALA A 27 -5.03 -11.94 12.27
N ASP A 28 -5.70 -12.24 11.17
CA ASP A 28 -5.19 -13.15 10.15
C ASP A 28 -4.00 -12.54 9.39
N GLN A 29 -4.02 -11.23 9.17
CA GLN A 29 -2.91 -10.52 8.56
C GLN A 29 -1.63 -10.59 9.40
N ARG A 30 -1.75 -10.60 10.73
CA ARG A 30 -0.59 -10.73 11.63
C ARG A 30 0.09 -12.10 11.54
N LYS A 31 -0.64 -13.14 11.15
CA LYS A 31 -0.12 -14.51 10.99
C LYS A 31 0.67 -14.72 9.70
N LEU A 32 0.62 -13.79 8.76
CA LEU A 32 1.32 -13.90 7.48
C LEU A 32 2.83 -13.88 7.69
N ASN A 33 3.54 -14.81 7.06
CA ASN A 33 4.99 -14.80 7.01
C ASN A 33 5.52 -13.76 6.01
N ALA A 34 6.84 -13.56 6.00
CA ALA A 34 7.48 -12.57 5.11
C ALA A 34 7.20 -12.85 3.63
N LYS A 35 7.25 -14.10 3.20
CA LYS A 35 7.00 -14.49 1.81
C LYS A 35 5.58 -14.14 1.36
N GLN A 36 4.60 -14.39 2.21
CA GLN A 36 3.20 -14.06 1.93
C GLN A 36 2.99 -12.54 1.85
N ARG A 37 3.62 -11.78 2.74
CA ARG A 37 3.56 -10.30 2.72
C ARG A 37 4.24 -9.71 1.48
N ILE A 38 5.38 -10.25 1.07
CA ILE A 38 6.07 -9.85 -0.16
C ILE A 38 5.16 -10.08 -1.37
N LYS A 39 4.48 -11.22 -1.44
CA LYS A 39 3.56 -11.52 -2.53
C LYS A 39 2.42 -10.51 -2.64
N ARG A 40 1.92 -10.01 -1.51
CA ARG A 40 0.91 -8.95 -1.48
C ARG A 40 1.45 -7.60 -1.94
N LEU A 41 2.67 -7.26 -1.56
CA LEU A 41 3.33 -6.04 -2.05
C LEU A 41 3.57 -6.09 -3.56
N GLU A 42 3.92 -7.25 -4.09
CA GLU A 42 4.06 -7.45 -5.53
C GLU A 42 2.72 -7.30 -6.27
N ALA A 43 1.65 -7.83 -5.71
CA ALA A 43 0.31 -7.67 -6.26
C ALA A 43 -0.14 -6.20 -6.26
N LEU A 44 0.12 -5.48 -5.16
CA LEU A 44 -0.16 -4.05 -5.08
C LEU A 44 0.62 -3.26 -6.13
N TYR A 45 1.90 -3.52 -6.28
CA TYR A 45 2.72 -2.85 -7.29
C TYR A 45 2.24 -3.17 -8.71
N ALA A 46 1.91 -4.42 -9.00
CA ALA A 46 1.40 -4.81 -10.31
C ALA A 46 0.10 -4.06 -10.65
N GLU A 47 -0.79 -3.86 -9.68
CA GLU A 47 -2.03 -3.11 -9.87
C GLU A 47 -1.77 -1.60 -10.08
N ILE A 48 -0.85 -1.01 -9.33
CA ILE A 48 -0.43 0.39 -9.53
C ILE A 48 0.17 0.56 -10.93
N TRP A 49 1.01 -0.36 -11.36
CA TRP A 49 1.62 -0.33 -12.68
C TRP A 49 0.57 -0.46 -13.79
N ARG A 50 -0.38 -1.36 -13.62
CA ARG A 50 -1.48 -1.55 -14.56
C ARG A 50 -2.34 -0.30 -14.71
N ARG A 51 -2.54 0.44 -13.62
CA ARG A 51 -3.35 1.66 -13.58
C ARG A 51 -2.55 2.95 -13.66
N ARG A 52 -1.28 2.90 -14.06
CA ARG A 52 -0.44 4.10 -14.07
C ARG A 52 -0.99 5.25 -14.91
N ASP A 53 -1.64 4.94 -16.02
CA ASP A 53 -2.22 5.97 -16.89
C ASP A 53 -3.47 6.61 -16.24
N ASP A 54 -4.29 5.81 -15.58
CA ASP A 54 -5.44 6.32 -14.81
C ASP A 54 -4.96 7.23 -13.66
N LEU A 55 -3.88 6.85 -13.00
CA LEU A 55 -3.26 7.66 -11.93
C LEU A 55 -2.76 9.01 -12.47
N LYS A 56 -2.13 9.03 -13.65
CA LYS A 56 -1.67 10.26 -14.30
C LYS A 56 -2.84 11.19 -14.61
N VAL A 57 -3.94 10.64 -15.13
CA VAL A 57 -5.16 11.41 -15.40
C VAL A 57 -5.74 11.99 -14.11
N ALA A 58 -5.87 11.17 -13.08
CA ALA A 58 -6.42 11.59 -11.79
C ALA A 58 -5.58 12.72 -11.15
N MET A 59 -4.26 12.60 -11.19
CA MET A 59 -3.35 13.62 -10.64
C MET A 59 -3.36 14.92 -11.44
N TRP A 60 -3.52 14.84 -12.75
CA TRP A 60 -3.71 16.01 -13.58
C TRP A 60 -5.04 16.71 -13.27
N ASP A 61 -6.11 15.96 -13.13
CA ASP A 61 -7.44 16.51 -12.83
C ASP A 61 -7.50 17.16 -11.45
N ASP A 62 -6.83 16.56 -10.47
CA ASP A 62 -6.82 17.04 -9.08
C ASP A 62 -6.00 18.33 -8.92
N PHE A 63 -4.76 18.37 -9.38
CA PHE A 63 -3.87 19.50 -9.15
C PHE A 63 -2.87 19.79 -10.28
N ARG A 64 -3.18 19.35 -11.49
CA ARG A 64 -2.39 19.62 -12.72
C ARG A 64 -0.95 19.09 -12.65
N LYS A 65 -0.72 17.95 -11.98
CA LYS A 65 0.60 17.34 -11.96
C LYS A 65 0.90 16.69 -13.32
N PRO A 66 2.00 17.06 -13.99
CA PRO A 66 2.37 16.49 -15.30
C PRO A 66 2.63 14.98 -15.21
N ALA A 67 2.36 14.26 -16.29
CA ALA A 67 2.52 12.80 -16.35
C ALA A 67 3.94 12.35 -16.04
N GLU A 68 4.95 13.07 -16.50
CA GLU A 68 6.36 12.76 -16.24
C GLU A 68 6.72 12.90 -14.77
N GLU A 69 6.13 13.86 -14.07
CA GLU A 69 6.32 14.00 -12.62
C GLU A 69 5.66 12.86 -11.86
N VAL A 70 4.49 12.40 -12.31
CA VAL A 70 3.83 11.24 -11.69
C VAL A 70 4.71 10.00 -11.80
N ASP A 71 5.34 9.76 -12.95
CA ASP A 71 6.27 8.65 -13.13
C ASP A 71 7.47 8.74 -12.18
N LEU A 72 8.06 9.93 -12.03
CA LEU A 72 9.27 10.13 -11.23
C LEU A 72 9.01 10.21 -9.73
N THR A 73 7.97 10.92 -9.32
CA THR A 73 7.76 11.25 -7.89
C THR A 73 6.76 10.33 -7.20
N GLU A 74 5.93 9.63 -7.94
CA GLU A 74 4.93 8.71 -7.38
C GLU A 74 5.27 7.25 -7.72
N ILE A 75 5.21 6.88 -8.99
CA ILE A 75 5.34 5.48 -9.41
C ILE A 75 6.74 4.94 -9.13
N PHE A 76 7.77 5.66 -9.49
CA PHE A 76 9.15 5.25 -9.26
C PHE A 76 9.49 5.17 -7.76
N VAL A 77 8.98 6.10 -6.97
CA VAL A 77 9.17 6.11 -5.50
C VAL A 77 8.52 4.88 -4.88
N ILE A 78 7.26 4.59 -5.22
CA ILE A 78 6.56 3.39 -4.73
C ILE A 78 7.30 2.11 -5.12
N LYS A 79 7.76 2.01 -6.36
CA LYS A 79 8.56 0.87 -6.83
C LYS A 79 9.83 0.70 -6.00
N SER A 80 10.54 1.78 -5.76
CA SER A 80 11.79 1.77 -4.99
C SER A 80 11.55 1.35 -3.54
N GLU A 81 10.50 1.86 -2.91
CA GLU A 81 10.11 1.50 -1.55
C GLU A 81 9.71 0.02 -1.45
N ILE A 82 8.88 -0.47 -2.34
CA ILE A 82 8.49 -1.88 -2.35
C ILE A 82 9.72 -2.78 -2.53
N LYS A 83 10.63 -2.42 -3.42
CA LYS A 83 11.89 -3.15 -3.63
C LYS A 83 12.76 -3.16 -2.36
N ALA A 84 12.86 -2.04 -1.66
CA ALA A 84 13.62 -1.92 -0.42
C ALA A 84 12.99 -2.75 0.72
N VAL A 85 11.67 -2.71 0.84
CA VAL A 85 10.92 -3.51 1.83
C VAL A 85 11.10 -5.01 1.55
N LYS A 86 10.96 -5.45 0.31
CA LYS A 86 11.14 -6.87 -0.07
C LYS A 86 12.50 -7.41 0.34
N LYS A 87 13.56 -6.63 0.20
CA LYS A 87 14.92 -7.03 0.60
C LYS A 87 15.09 -7.19 2.11
N ARG A 88 14.34 -6.44 2.91
CA ARG A 88 14.56 -6.29 4.35
C ARG A 88 13.50 -6.96 5.21
N LEU A 89 12.32 -7.24 4.65
CA LEU A 89 11.16 -7.68 5.41
C LEU A 89 11.42 -8.96 6.21
N MET A 90 12.08 -9.94 5.63
CA MET A 90 12.41 -11.18 6.32
C MET A 90 13.25 -10.94 7.56
N ARG A 91 14.22 -10.03 7.47
CA ARG A 91 15.06 -9.62 8.61
C ARG A 91 14.25 -8.82 9.64
N TRP A 92 13.41 -7.90 9.20
CA TRP A 92 12.59 -7.08 10.11
C TRP A 92 11.55 -7.88 10.88
N MET A 93 11.07 -8.97 10.31
CA MET A 93 10.10 -9.86 10.96
C MET A 93 10.72 -10.85 11.93
N LYS A 94 12.06 -10.94 11.98
CA LYS A 94 12.72 -11.80 12.98
C LYS A 94 12.61 -11.19 14.38
N PRO A 95 12.42 -12.02 15.42
CA PRO A 95 12.48 -11.56 16.79
C PRO A 95 13.82 -10.87 17.06
N ARG A 96 13.78 -9.71 17.68
CA ARG A 96 14.96 -8.98 18.10
C ARG A 96 15.25 -9.28 19.57
N ARG A 97 16.45 -9.77 19.85
CA ARG A 97 16.90 -9.91 21.24
C ARG A 97 17.18 -8.52 21.80
N VAL A 98 16.50 -8.20 22.88
CA VAL A 98 16.79 -7.00 23.67
C VAL A 98 17.47 -7.49 24.94
N ALA A 99 18.63 -6.93 25.28
CA ALA A 99 19.23 -7.16 26.59
C ALA A 99 18.26 -6.61 27.63
N GLY A 100 17.56 -7.50 28.32
CA GLY A 100 16.83 -7.16 29.53
C GLY A 100 17.86 -6.75 30.56
N GLY A 101 17.83 -5.49 31.01
CA GLY A 101 18.52 -5.16 32.23
C GLY A 101 18.03 -6.10 33.32
N LEU A 102 18.89 -6.44 34.26
CA LEU A 102 18.49 -7.14 35.47
C LEU A 102 17.30 -6.39 36.06
N ALA A 103 16.11 -6.92 35.81
CA ALA A 103 14.89 -6.41 36.44
C ALA A 103 14.99 -6.82 37.91
N LEU A 104 15.27 -5.86 38.71
CA LEU A 104 15.05 -5.97 40.14
C LEU A 104 13.57 -5.82 40.43
#